data_c69213a1dea73c995bb7da2494c4b19e
#
_entry.id   c69213a1dea73c995bb7da2494c4b19e
#
_cell.length_a   1.000
_cell.length_b   1.000
_cell.length_c   1.000
_cell.angle_alpha   90.00
_cell.angle_beta   90.00
_cell.angle_gamma   90.00
#
_symmetry.space_group_name_H-M   'P 1'
#
loop_
_entity.id
_entity.type
_entity.pdbx_description
1 polymer ?
#
loop_
_entity_poly.entity_id
_entity_poly.type
_entity_poly.pdbx_seq_one_letter_code
_entity_poly.pdbx_strand_id
1 'polypeptide(L)'
;MKKLFAILLTFLFVTSLSNAQDLSELKKKVQMMNDKYAEQMVDGDMSALWDYYTEDIISMPSYEPMIKGLDACKMSAQKMEESGMKITAFSTTSTDVMQSGDLVVDIGTYKITMRIPGMDMPWDDHGKYLNIWETQEDGSMKLKVETWNTDVNPWMEMEKMEGHDAHEGHMEEKPEKDVK
;
A
#
# COMPACT_ATOMS: atom_id res chain seq x y z
N MET A 1 -25.34 -39.90 28.11
CA MET A 1 -25.59 -38.65 27.44
C MET A 1 -24.65 -37.49 27.91
N LYS A 2 -24.47 -37.25 29.22
CA LYS A 2 -23.57 -36.18 29.72
C LYS A 2 -22.12 -36.28 29.29
N LYS A 3 -21.55 -37.49 29.17
CA LYS A 3 -20.14 -37.74 28.76
C LYS A 3 -19.92 -37.48 27.25
N LEU A 4 -20.95 -37.79 26.43
CA LEU A 4 -20.87 -37.52 24.95
C LEU A 4 -20.89 -36.01 24.63
N PHE A 5 -21.62 -35.25 25.44
CA PHE A 5 -21.75 -33.79 25.28
C PHE A 5 -20.43 -33.06 25.62
N ALA A 6 -19.69 -33.57 26.65
CA ALA A 6 -18.38 -33.04 27.06
C ALA A 6 -17.30 -33.28 25.99
N ILE A 7 -17.33 -34.44 25.31
CA ILE A 7 -16.37 -34.75 24.23
C ILE A 7 -16.63 -33.90 23.01
N LEU A 8 -17.91 -33.63 22.66
CA LEU A 8 -18.26 -32.78 21.54
C LEU A 8 -17.84 -31.32 21.76
N LEU A 9 -17.98 -30.82 22.99
CA LEU A 9 -17.59 -29.45 23.35
C LEU A 9 -16.05 -29.24 23.30
N THR A 10 -15.27 -30.25 23.73
CA THR A 10 -13.79 -30.22 23.67
C THR A 10 -13.29 -30.27 22.23
N PHE A 11 -13.95 -31.01 21.35
CA PHE A 11 -13.54 -31.09 19.93
C PHE A 11 -13.78 -29.76 19.19
N LEU A 12 -14.88 -29.05 19.45
CA LEU A 12 -15.18 -27.72 18.92
C LEU A 12 -14.18 -26.65 19.38
N PHE A 13 -13.66 -26.76 20.61
CA PHE A 13 -12.68 -25.80 21.14
C PHE A 13 -11.29 -25.98 20.53
N VAL A 14 -10.87 -27.21 20.24
CA VAL A 14 -9.58 -27.52 19.63
C VAL A 14 -9.50 -27.04 18.18
N THR A 15 -10.58 -27.18 17.40
CA THR A 15 -10.61 -26.70 16.01
C THR A 15 -10.57 -25.18 15.89
N SER A 16 -11.15 -24.46 16.84
CA SER A 16 -11.12 -22.99 16.87
C SER A 16 -9.73 -22.43 17.18
N LEU A 17 -8.96 -23.10 18.04
CA LEU A 17 -7.58 -22.71 18.38
C LEU A 17 -6.63 -22.95 17.21
N SER A 18 -6.78 -24.05 16.47
CA SER A 18 -5.95 -24.35 15.29
C SER A 18 -6.11 -23.26 14.22
N ASN A 19 -7.33 -22.90 13.88
CA ASN A 19 -7.59 -21.88 12.86
C ASN A 19 -7.03 -20.50 13.23
N ALA A 20 -7.09 -20.11 14.51
CA ALA A 20 -6.54 -18.83 14.97
C ALA A 20 -5.01 -18.81 14.90
N GLN A 21 -4.36 -19.94 15.21
CA GLN A 21 -2.91 -20.08 15.13
C GLN A 21 -2.45 -20.07 13.66
N ASP A 22 -3.15 -20.76 12.77
CA ASP A 22 -2.86 -20.81 11.34
C ASP A 22 -2.94 -19.41 10.71
N LEU A 23 -3.95 -18.62 11.05
CA LEU A 23 -4.09 -17.24 10.58
C LEU A 23 -2.99 -16.31 11.11
N SER A 24 -2.53 -16.51 12.34
CA SER A 24 -1.42 -15.74 12.92
C SER A 24 -0.10 -16.04 12.19
N GLU A 25 0.18 -17.30 11.87
CA GLU A 25 1.37 -17.69 11.11
C GLU A 25 1.27 -17.19 9.65
N LEU A 26 0.09 -17.27 9.04
CA LEU A 26 -0.15 -16.74 7.71
C LEU A 26 0.11 -15.23 7.65
N LYS A 27 -0.38 -14.47 8.64
CA LYS A 27 -0.14 -13.03 8.73
C LYS A 27 1.35 -12.71 8.84
N LYS A 28 2.11 -13.47 9.63
CA LYS A 28 3.57 -13.31 9.71
C LYS A 28 4.25 -13.59 8.36
N LYS A 29 3.83 -14.66 7.67
CA LYS A 29 4.36 -15.00 6.34
C LYS A 29 4.10 -13.88 5.34
N VAL A 30 2.88 -13.34 5.30
CA VAL A 30 2.51 -12.22 4.44
C VAL A 30 3.34 -10.98 4.76
N GLN A 31 3.47 -10.61 6.06
CA GLN A 31 4.30 -9.48 6.46
C GLN A 31 5.76 -9.64 6.03
N MET A 32 6.35 -10.83 6.20
CA MET A 32 7.71 -11.10 5.74
C MET A 32 7.87 -10.95 4.22
N MET A 33 6.85 -11.31 3.45
CA MET A 33 6.86 -11.11 1.99
C MET A 33 6.77 -9.63 1.64
N ASN A 34 5.90 -8.90 2.31
CA ASN A 34 5.75 -7.46 2.15
C ASN A 34 7.04 -6.71 2.52
N ASP A 35 7.73 -7.12 3.59
CA ASP A 35 9.00 -6.51 4.01
C ASP A 35 10.08 -6.70 2.93
N LYS A 36 10.22 -7.90 2.37
CA LYS A 36 11.16 -8.19 1.28
C LYS A 36 10.81 -7.42 0.01
N TYR A 37 9.54 -7.35 -0.34
CA TYR A 37 9.07 -6.56 -1.46
C TYR A 37 9.44 -5.08 -1.29
N ALA A 38 9.20 -4.52 -0.09
CA ALA A 38 9.54 -3.14 0.23
C ALA A 38 11.06 -2.88 0.15
N GLU A 39 11.88 -3.80 0.64
CA GLU A 39 13.34 -3.74 0.54
C GLU A 39 13.80 -3.68 -0.94
N GLN A 40 13.29 -4.57 -1.79
CA GLN A 40 13.63 -4.60 -3.22
C GLN A 40 13.18 -3.34 -3.97
N MET A 41 12.04 -2.78 -3.61
CA MET A 41 11.57 -1.50 -4.17
C MET A 41 12.52 -0.35 -3.85
N VAL A 42 13.11 -0.32 -2.65
CA VAL A 42 14.08 0.70 -2.22
C VAL A 42 15.43 0.49 -2.89
N ASP A 43 15.86 -0.77 -3.03
CA ASP A 43 17.11 -1.14 -3.68
C ASP A 43 17.07 -0.88 -5.20
N GLY A 44 15.88 -0.78 -5.78
CA GLY A 44 15.67 -0.57 -7.21
C GLY A 44 15.90 -1.83 -8.04
N ASP A 45 15.93 -3.02 -7.42
CA ASP A 45 15.98 -4.31 -8.14
C ASP A 45 14.60 -4.72 -8.64
N MET A 46 14.16 -4.05 -9.70
CA MET A 46 12.87 -4.35 -10.32
C MET A 46 12.79 -5.77 -10.89
N SER A 47 13.94 -6.40 -11.21
CA SER A 47 13.93 -7.75 -11.80
C SER A 47 13.46 -8.81 -10.80
N ALA A 48 13.85 -8.68 -9.54
CA ALA A 48 13.44 -9.58 -8.45
C ALA A 48 11.97 -9.38 -8.03
N LEU A 49 11.39 -8.20 -8.30
CA LEU A 49 9.99 -7.94 -7.96
C LEU A 49 9.01 -8.76 -8.82
N TRP A 50 9.36 -9.07 -10.06
CA TRP A 50 8.47 -9.78 -10.97
C TRP A 50 8.17 -11.21 -10.54
N ASP A 51 9.01 -11.81 -9.71
CA ASP A 51 8.79 -13.13 -9.15
C ASP A 51 7.63 -13.17 -8.14
N TYR A 52 7.28 -12.00 -7.57
CA TYR A 52 6.13 -11.86 -6.66
C TYR A 52 4.79 -11.80 -7.37
N TYR A 53 4.75 -11.59 -8.68
CA TYR A 53 3.51 -11.37 -9.43
C TYR A 53 3.05 -12.62 -10.17
N THR A 54 1.71 -12.80 -10.30
CA THR A 54 1.15 -13.73 -11.27
C THR A 54 1.22 -13.12 -12.67
N GLU A 55 1.16 -13.97 -13.71
CA GLU A 55 1.14 -13.51 -15.11
C GLU A 55 -0.10 -12.63 -15.41
N ASP A 56 -1.22 -12.91 -14.75
CA ASP A 56 -2.50 -12.23 -14.91
C ASP A 56 -2.79 -11.19 -13.82
N ILE A 57 -1.75 -10.67 -13.16
CA ILE A 57 -1.84 -9.61 -12.14
C ILE A 57 -2.77 -8.48 -12.56
N ILE A 58 -3.55 -7.97 -11.62
CA ILE A 58 -4.33 -6.74 -11.76
C ILE A 58 -3.81 -5.72 -10.75
N SER A 59 -3.25 -4.62 -11.24
CA SER A 59 -2.79 -3.52 -10.42
C SER A 59 -3.71 -2.31 -10.57
N MET A 60 -4.16 -1.76 -9.46
CA MET A 60 -5.07 -0.61 -9.39
C MET A 60 -4.42 0.53 -8.60
N PRO A 61 -3.49 1.26 -9.22
CA PRO A 61 -2.82 2.39 -8.58
C PRO A 61 -3.78 3.56 -8.31
N SER A 62 -3.45 4.39 -7.31
CA SER A 62 -4.16 5.65 -7.09
C SER A 62 -3.99 6.58 -8.26
N TYR A 63 -5.08 7.22 -8.69
CA TYR A 63 -5.12 8.25 -9.74
C TYR A 63 -4.73 7.80 -11.15
N GLU A 64 -4.52 6.51 -11.38
CA GLU A 64 -4.16 5.94 -12.68
C GLU A 64 -5.16 4.87 -13.13
N PRO A 65 -5.26 4.60 -14.43
CA PRO A 65 -6.05 3.49 -14.94
C PRO A 65 -5.55 2.14 -14.43
N MET A 66 -6.47 1.17 -14.30
CA MET A 66 -6.15 -0.21 -13.98
C MET A 66 -5.18 -0.82 -14.99
N ILE A 67 -4.15 -1.50 -14.50
CA ILE A 67 -3.14 -2.20 -15.28
C ILE A 67 -3.44 -3.70 -15.19
N LYS A 68 -3.38 -4.43 -16.30
CA LYS A 68 -3.66 -5.87 -16.36
C LYS A 68 -2.53 -6.62 -17.04
N GLY A 69 -2.04 -7.65 -16.35
CA GLY A 69 -0.99 -8.54 -16.80
C GLY A 69 0.42 -8.05 -16.46
N LEU A 70 1.30 -9.01 -16.25
CA LEU A 70 2.68 -8.78 -15.81
C LEU A 70 3.48 -7.89 -16.77
N ASP A 71 3.34 -8.07 -18.07
CA ASP A 71 4.05 -7.23 -19.04
C ASP A 71 3.64 -5.77 -18.99
N ALA A 72 2.35 -5.49 -18.76
CA ALA A 72 1.86 -4.13 -18.59
C ALA A 72 2.39 -3.49 -17.29
N CYS A 73 2.52 -4.26 -16.21
CA CYS A 73 3.16 -3.79 -14.98
C CYS A 73 4.64 -3.48 -15.20
N LYS A 74 5.39 -4.33 -15.93
CA LYS A 74 6.78 -4.07 -16.30
C LYS A 74 6.95 -2.78 -17.11
N MET A 75 6.06 -2.56 -18.08
CA MET A 75 6.06 -1.32 -18.87
C MET A 75 5.79 -0.06 -18.02
N SER A 76 4.90 -0.17 -17.02
CA SER A 76 4.61 0.93 -16.10
C SER A 76 5.81 1.24 -15.20
N ALA A 77 6.46 0.21 -14.66
CA ALA A 77 7.67 0.35 -13.86
C ALA A 77 8.84 0.96 -14.65
N GLN A 78 9.02 0.55 -15.91
CA GLN A 78 10.04 1.14 -16.79
C GLN A 78 9.81 2.64 -17.00
N LYS A 79 8.57 3.07 -17.20
CA LYS A 79 8.24 4.51 -17.31
C LYS A 79 8.56 5.28 -16.03
N MET A 80 8.33 4.67 -14.86
CA MET A 80 8.69 5.27 -13.58
C MET A 80 10.22 5.44 -13.48
N GLU A 81 10.99 4.42 -13.85
CA GLU A 81 12.45 4.48 -13.89
C GLU A 81 12.96 5.55 -14.88
N GLU A 82 12.43 5.58 -16.10
CA GLU A 82 12.77 6.58 -17.13
C GLU A 82 12.44 8.01 -16.69
N SER A 83 11.43 8.21 -15.83
CA SER A 83 11.12 9.51 -15.25
C SER A 83 12.18 10.02 -14.27
N GLY A 84 13.08 9.15 -13.83
CA GLY A 84 14.11 9.43 -12.83
C GLY A 84 13.60 9.46 -11.39
N MET A 85 12.33 9.08 -11.15
CA MET A 85 11.76 8.94 -9.82
C MET A 85 12.45 7.79 -9.09
N LYS A 86 12.75 7.98 -7.80
CA LYS A 86 13.37 6.96 -6.95
C LYS A 86 12.64 6.82 -5.65
N ILE A 87 12.31 5.59 -5.27
CA ILE A 87 11.83 5.26 -3.94
C ILE A 87 13.05 5.19 -3.02
N THR A 88 13.04 5.96 -1.93
CA THR A 88 14.14 6.04 -0.98
C THR A 88 13.82 5.43 0.37
N ALA A 89 12.53 5.27 0.68
CA ALA A 89 12.03 4.49 1.81
C ALA A 89 10.66 3.93 1.45
N PHE A 90 10.40 2.69 1.84
CA PHE A 90 9.09 2.06 1.71
C PHE A 90 8.88 1.07 2.84
N SER A 91 7.69 1.06 3.41
CA SER A 91 7.31 0.09 4.43
C SER A 91 5.81 -0.17 4.38
N THR A 92 5.42 -1.38 4.74
CA THR A 92 4.02 -1.80 4.84
C THR A 92 3.77 -2.45 6.19
N THR A 93 2.52 -2.44 6.62
CA THR A 93 2.07 -3.13 7.83
C THR A 93 0.75 -3.82 7.54
N SER A 94 0.75 -5.15 7.53
CA SER A 94 -0.47 -5.96 7.42
C SER A 94 -1.31 -5.81 8.70
N THR A 95 -2.52 -5.28 8.59
CA THR A 95 -3.46 -5.15 9.72
C THR A 95 -4.35 -6.37 9.83
N ASP A 96 -4.90 -6.81 8.70
CA ASP A 96 -5.83 -7.93 8.63
C ASP A 96 -5.45 -8.87 7.49
N VAL A 97 -5.49 -10.18 7.78
CA VAL A 97 -5.25 -11.23 6.79
C VAL A 97 -6.40 -12.23 6.84
N MET A 98 -6.95 -12.55 5.69
CA MET A 98 -8.04 -13.51 5.52
C MET A 98 -7.65 -14.52 4.44
N GLN A 99 -8.04 -15.78 4.63
CA GLN A 99 -7.81 -16.84 3.63
C GLN A 99 -9.14 -17.41 3.13
N SER A 100 -9.22 -17.62 1.82
CA SER A 100 -10.35 -18.26 1.17
C SER A 100 -9.85 -19.17 0.04
N GLY A 101 -9.76 -20.47 0.32
CA GLY A 101 -9.13 -21.42 -0.59
C GLY A 101 -7.66 -21.07 -0.82
N ASP A 102 -7.27 -20.95 -2.07
CA ASP A 102 -5.90 -20.60 -2.46
C ASP A 102 -5.63 -19.08 -2.43
N LEU A 103 -6.64 -18.27 -2.14
CA LEU A 103 -6.50 -16.82 -2.08
C LEU A 103 -6.30 -16.35 -0.64
N VAL A 104 -5.36 -15.43 -0.48
CA VAL A 104 -5.07 -14.73 0.77
C VAL A 104 -5.26 -13.25 0.55
N VAL A 105 -6.19 -12.64 1.27
CA VAL A 105 -6.44 -11.19 1.27
C VAL A 105 -5.62 -10.58 2.39
N ASP A 106 -4.79 -9.60 2.04
CA ASP A 106 -3.97 -8.82 2.96
C ASP A 106 -4.40 -7.36 2.90
N ILE A 107 -4.85 -6.83 4.02
CA ILE A 107 -5.23 -5.43 4.19
C ILE A 107 -4.23 -4.78 5.13
N GLY A 108 -3.75 -3.59 4.76
CA GLY A 108 -2.76 -2.92 5.57
C GLY A 108 -2.58 -1.45 5.24
N THR A 109 -1.53 -0.88 5.83
CA THR A 109 -1.10 0.49 5.60
C THR A 109 0.29 0.53 5.02
N TYR A 110 0.61 1.59 4.29
CA TYR A 110 1.94 1.83 3.74
C TYR A 110 2.46 3.22 4.09
N LYS A 111 3.78 3.37 4.05
CA LYS A 111 4.50 4.64 4.01
C LYS A 111 5.58 4.55 2.95
N ILE A 112 5.70 5.60 2.15
CA ILE A 112 6.67 5.67 1.07
C ILE A 112 7.29 7.06 1.01
N THR A 113 8.59 7.13 0.77
CA THR A 113 9.33 8.37 0.48
C THR A 113 9.95 8.27 -0.89
N MET A 114 9.70 9.24 -1.75
CA MET A 114 10.18 9.28 -3.12
C MET A 114 10.99 10.54 -3.40
N ARG A 115 12.03 10.43 -4.23
CA ARG A 115 12.68 11.56 -4.88
C ARG A 115 12.13 11.71 -6.28
N ILE A 116 11.55 12.87 -6.55
CA ILE A 116 10.96 13.22 -7.84
C ILE A 116 11.82 14.29 -8.48
N PRO A 117 12.32 14.09 -9.73
CA PRO A 117 13.11 15.11 -10.43
C PRO A 117 12.39 16.45 -10.52
N GLY A 118 13.09 17.51 -10.19
CA GLY A 118 12.54 18.87 -10.19
C GLY A 118 11.88 19.30 -8.86
N MET A 119 11.79 18.40 -7.88
CA MET A 119 11.38 18.74 -6.52
C MET A 119 12.60 18.87 -5.60
N ASP A 120 12.69 19.96 -4.83
CA ASP A 120 13.81 20.22 -3.89
C ASP A 120 13.77 19.27 -2.69
N MET A 121 12.59 18.85 -2.27
CA MET A 121 12.35 17.99 -1.11
C MET A 121 11.84 16.62 -1.54
N PRO A 122 12.17 15.55 -0.81
CA PRO A 122 11.52 14.25 -1.01
C PRO A 122 10.01 14.37 -0.81
N TRP A 123 9.27 13.58 -1.55
CA TRP A 123 7.82 13.44 -1.41
C TRP A 123 7.51 12.27 -0.47
N ASP A 124 6.81 12.55 0.62
CA ASP A 124 6.31 11.53 1.54
C ASP A 124 4.82 11.26 1.28
N ASP A 125 4.47 10.00 1.15
CA ASP A 125 3.08 9.56 1.04
C ASP A 125 2.82 8.39 2.00
N HIS A 126 1.57 8.25 2.41
CA HIS A 126 1.10 7.16 3.25
C HIS A 126 -0.36 6.88 2.97
N GLY A 127 -0.78 5.67 3.28
CA GLY A 127 -2.16 5.26 3.03
C GLY A 127 -2.41 3.81 3.39
N LYS A 128 -3.37 3.25 2.68
CA LYS A 128 -3.86 1.88 2.89
C LYS A 128 -3.81 1.09 1.59
N TYR A 129 -3.68 -0.21 1.73
CA TYR A 129 -3.66 -1.14 0.60
C TYR A 129 -4.54 -2.35 0.87
N LEU A 130 -4.94 -3.01 -0.23
CA LEU A 130 -5.51 -4.33 -0.25
C LEU A 130 -4.79 -5.13 -1.34
N ASN A 131 -4.16 -6.23 -0.93
CA ASN A 131 -3.50 -7.18 -1.80
C ASN A 131 -4.22 -8.52 -1.76
N ILE A 132 -4.30 -9.20 -2.91
CA ILE A 132 -4.76 -10.58 -2.99
C ILE A 132 -3.59 -11.41 -3.50
N TRP A 133 -3.12 -12.31 -2.66
CA TRP A 133 -2.10 -13.29 -2.97
C TRP A 133 -2.75 -14.61 -3.39
N GLU A 134 -2.17 -15.28 -4.37
CA GLU A 134 -2.58 -16.61 -4.82
C GLU A 134 -1.52 -17.63 -4.41
N THR A 135 -1.93 -18.65 -3.64
CA THR A 135 -1.04 -19.75 -3.26
C THR A 135 -0.81 -20.65 -4.47
N GLN A 136 0.45 -20.88 -4.79
CA GLN A 136 0.87 -21.73 -5.90
C GLN A 136 0.96 -23.19 -5.47
N GLU A 137 1.08 -24.13 -6.43
CA GLU A 137 1.17 -25.56 -6.17
C GLU A 137 2.39 -25.94 -5.29
N ASP A 138 3.47 -25.17 -5.36
CA ASP A 138 4.67 -25.36 -4.54
C ASP A 138 4.58 -24.74 -3.14
N GLY A 139 3.43 -24.13 -2.80
CA GLY A 139 3.18 -23.44 -1.54
C GLY A 139 3.76 -22.02 -1.45
N SER A 140 4.39 -21.50 -2.51
CA SER A 140 4.72 -20.09 -2.63
C SER A 140 3.46 -19.26 -2.80
N MET A 141 3.54 -17.94 -2.64
CA MET A 141 2.42 -17.03 -2.89
C MET A 141 2.85 -15.97 -3.89
N LYS A 142 1.94 -15.64 -4.82
CA LYS A 142 2.13 -14.59 -5.81
C LYS A 142 1.02 -13.57 -5.73
N LEU A 143 1.35 -12.33 -5.97
CA LEU A 143 0.42 -11.20 -5.96
C LEU A 143 -0.44 -11.24 -7.23
N LYS A 144 -1.75 -11.39 -7.04
CA LYS A 144 -2.74 -11.51 -8.11
C LYS A 144 -3.55 -10.24 -8.30
N VAL A 145 -3.81 -9.51 -7.22
CA VAL A 145 -4.46 -8.21 -7.27
C VAL A 145 -3.80 -7.31 -6.25
N GLU A 146 -3.51 -6.08 -6.63
CA GLU A 146 -3.06 -5.03 -5.72
C GLU A 146 -3.84 -3.74 -5.95
N THR A 147 -4.10 -3.04 -4.87
CA THR A 147 -4.64 -1.68 -4.90
C THR A 147 -4.16 -0.91 -3.69
N TRP A 148 -3.89 0.35 -3.87
CA TRP A 148 -3.55 1.25 -2.78
C TRP A 148 -4.22 2.61 -2.97
N ASN A 149 -4.44 3.29 -1.84
CA ASN A 149 -5.03 4.62 -1.82
C ASN A 149 -4.25 5.47 -0.82
N THR A 150 -3.85 6.65 -1.25
CA THR A 150 -3.25 7.63 -0.34
C THR A 150 -4.27 8.15 0.67
N ASP A 151 -3.79 8.48 1.88
CA ASP A 151 -4.55 9.22 2.89
C ASP A 151 -4.29 10.73 2.80
N VAL A 152 -3.35 11.15 1.95
CA VAL A 152 -3.11 12.56 1.63
C VAL A 152 -4.21 13.03 0.67
N ASN A 153 -5.02 13.99 1.14
CA ASN A 153 -6.09 14.55 0.31
C ASN A 153 -5.54 15.73 -0.52
N PRO A 154 -5.35 15.56 -1.85
CA PRO A 154 -4.78 16.61 -2.68
C PRO A 154 -5.65 17.87 -2.76
N TRP A 155 -6.96 17.76 -2.53
CA TRP A 155 -7.87 18.90 -2.53
C TRP A 155 -7.66 19.80 -1.30
N MET A 156 -7.31 19.23 -0.14
CA MET A 156 -7.03 20.02 1.07
C MET A 156 -5.67 20.74 0.99
N GLU A 157 -4.73 20.25 0.21
CA GLU A 157 -3.45 20.93 -0.01
C GLU A 157 -3.60 22.12 -0.97
N MET A 158 -4.44 22.00 -2.00
CA MET A 158 -4.75 23.12 -2.90
C MET A 158 -5.43 24.29 -2.18
N GLU A 159 -6.38 24.01 -1.26
CA GLU A 159 -7.02 25.05 -0.46
C GLU A 159 -6.00 25.83 0.42
N LYS A 160 -4.96 25.15 0.94
CA LYS A 160 -3.91 25.80 1.72
C LYS A 160 -3.01 26.71 0.86
N MET A 161 -2.74 26.30 -0.40
CA MET A 161 -1.95 27.11 -1.34
C MET A 161 -2.73 28.35 -1.79
N GLU A 162 -4.01 28.23 -2.14
CA GLU A 162 -4.87 29.35 -2.50
C GLU A 162 -5.10 30.34 -1.32
N GLY A 163 -5.16 29.85 -0.09
CA GLY A 163 -5.32 30.69 1.11
C GLY A 163 -4.07 31.48 1.49
N HIS A 164 -2.86 31.10 1.07
CA HIS A 164 -1.62 31.83 1.34
C HIS A 164 -1.45 33.05 0.42
N ASP A 165 -1.85 32.92 -0.84
CA ASP A 165 -1.76 34.04 -1.82
C ASP A 165 -2.80 35.14 -1.57
N ALA A 166 -3.88 34.84 -0.84
CA ALA A 166 -4.91 35.82 -0.52
C ALA A 166 -4.57 36.77 0.64
N HIS A 167 -3.54 36.48 1.45
CA HIS A 167 -3.19 37.28 2.64
C HIS A 167 -2.01 38.22 2.45
N GLU A 168 -1.24 38.15 1.37
CA GLU A 168 -0.12 39.09 1.12
C GLU A 168 -0.50 40.32 0.30
N GLY A 169 -1.75 40.49 -0.10
CA GLY A 169 -2.18 41.50 -1.08
C GLY A 169 -2.90 42.74 -0.53
N HIS A 170 -3.03 43.03 0.76
CA HIS A 170 -3.71 44.25 1.23
C HIS A 170 -3.13 44.81 2.52
N MET A 171 -2.01 45.52 2.40
CA MET A 171 -1.70 46.68 3.27
C MET A 171 -1.34 47.87 2.38
N GLU A 172 -2.32 48.47 1.71
CA GLU A 172 -2.20 49.85 1.23
C GLU A 172 -2.47 50.79 2.39
N GLU A 173 -1.42 51.43 2.84
CA GLU A 173 -1.44 52.59 3.77
C GLU A 173 -2.24 53.75 3.14
N LYS A 174 -3.34 54.15 3.76
CA LYS A 174 -4.05 55.39 3.39
C LYS A 174 -3.26 56.58 3.89
N PRO A 175 -2.96 57.58 3.06
CA PRO A 175 -2.32 58.82 3.52
C PRO A 175 -3.31 59.64 4.33
N GLU A 176 -2.83 60.05 5.49
CA GLU A 176 -3.46 60.99 6.45
C GLU A 176 -3.69 62.35 5.73
N LYS A 177 -4.93 62.78 5.64
CA LYS A 177 -5.26 64.12 5.16
C LYS A 177 -5.24 65.11 6.32
N ASP A 178 -4.24 65.99 6.32
CA ASP A 178 -4.20 67.19 7.14
C ASP A 178 -5.42 68.07 6.92
N VAL A 179 -6.13 68.38 7.97
CA VAL A 179 -7.21 69.39 7.98
C VAL A 179 -6.60 70.68 8.60
N LYS A 180 -6.59 71.74 7.80
CA LYS A 180 -6.46 73.07 8.27
C LYS A 180 -7.82 73.65 8.63
#